data_5dfee44fee8e113229d1c3ab1ca25a49
#
_entry.id   5dfee44fee8e113229d1c3ab1ca25a49
#
_cell.length_a   1.000
_cell.length_b   1.000
_cell.length_c   1.000
_cell.angle_alpha   90.00
_cell.angle_beta   90.00
_cell.angle_gamma   90.00
#
_symmetry.space_group_name_H-M   'P 1'
#
loop_
_entity.id
_entity.type
_entity.pdbx_description
1 polymer ?
#
loop_
_entity_poly.entity_id
_entity_poly.type
_entity_poly.pdbx_seq_one_letter_code
_entity_poly.pdbx_strand_id
1 'polypeptide(L)'
;MNGEEGSARRGRYTTVSIPVTLYNRIKELIKDTGFTSVSQFVTYVLREVVSSMEAEKLESEVISEEDRRRIIEKLKRLGYL
;
A
#
# COMPACT_ATOMS: atom_id res chain seq x y z
N MET A 1 3.29 -4.75 15.14
CA MET A 1 3.00 -4.46 15.29
C MET A 1 2.80 -4.17 15.72
N ASN A 2 2.65 -3.96 15.97
CA ASN A 2 2.26 -3.56 16.42
C ASN A 2 1.77 -3.00 16.82
N GLY A 3 1.73 -2.53 16.77
CA GLY A 3 1.25 -1.79 17.24
C GLY A 3 0.27 -1.49 17.34
N GLU A 4 0.07 -1.76 17.07
CA GLU A 4 -0.79 -1.55 17.13
C GLU A 4 -1.40 -1.30 17.89
N GLU A 5 -1.13 -1.28 18.44
CA GLU A 5 -1.79 -1.16 19.31
C GLU A 5 -2.35 -0.02 19.59
N GLY A 6 -1.83 0.96 19.76
CA GLY A 6 -2.42 2.14 20.22
C GLY A 6 -3.53 2.58 19.39
N SER A 7 -3.29 2.80 18.17
CA SER A 7 -4.37 3.23 17.33
C SER A 7 -5.41 2.17 17.19
N ALA A 8 -5.04 0.98 17.51
CA ALA A 8 -5.99 -0.09 17.45
C ALA A 8 -7.12 0.10 18.42
N ARG A 9 -6.96 0.95 19.38
CA ARG A 9 -7.98 1.18 20.32
C ARG A 9 -9.23 1.62 19.62
N ARG A 10 -9.10 2.37 18.60
CA ARG A 10 -10.23 2.68 17.80
C ARG A 10 -10.56 1.54 16.91
N GLY A 11 -9.65 0.57 16.82
CA GLY A 11 -9.88 -0.64 16.10
C GLY A 11 -10.04 -0.48 14.63
N ARG A 12 -9.71 0.65 14.10
CA ARG A 12 -9.97 0.88 12.70
C ARG A 12 -8.76 1.26 11.89
N TYR A 13 -7.85 1.99 12.48
CA TYR A 13 -6.76 2.56 11.72
C TYR A 13 -5.45 2.49 12.45
N THR A 14 -4.41 2.41 11.69
CA THR A 14 -3.07 2.59 12.20
C THR A 14 -2.36 3.52 11.24
N THR A 15 -1.12 3.84 11.53
CA THR A 15 -0.39 4.77 10.67
C THR A 15 0.87 4.12 10.14
N VAL A 16 1.28 4.58 8.99
CA VAL A 16 2.57 4.23 8.41
C VAL A 16 3.17 5.51 7.86
N SER A 17 4.49 5.53 7.79
CA SER A 17 5.19 6.71 7.28
C SER A 17 5.50 6.51 5.81
N ILE A 18 5.37 7.58 5.06
CA ILE A 18 5.83 7.56 3.68
C ILE A 18 6.71 8.80 3.48
N PRO A 19 7.63 8.73 2.51
CA PRO A 19 8.51 9.89 2.26
C PRO A 19 7.71 11.10 1.86
N VAL A 20 8.18 12.25 2.29
CA VAL A 20 7.50 13.50 1.99
C VAL A 20 7.41 13.75 0.49
N THR A 21 8.47 13.41 -0.23
CA THR A 21 8.45 13.61 -1.68
C THR A 21 7.36 12.78 -2.33
N LEU A 22 7.18 11.55 -1.87
CA LEU A 22 6.12 10.72 -2.41
C LEU A 22 4.76 11.27 -2.05
N TYR A 23 4.62 11.72 -0.82
CA TYR A 23 3.38 12.31 -0.37
C TYR A 23 2.99 13.49 -1.27
N ASN A 24 3.93 14.36 -1.55
CA ASN A 24 3.65 15.53 -2.37
C ASN A 24 3.31 15.16 -3.80
N ARG A 25 3.96 14.13 -4.32
CA ARG A 25 3.66 13.68 -5.67
C ARG A 25 2.24 13.14 -5.77
N ILE A 26 1.84 12.38 -4.76
CA ILE A 26 0.48 11.86 -4.73
C ILE A 26 -0.52 12.99 -4.64
N LYS A 27 -0.21 13.96 -3.80
CA LYS A 27 -1.09 15.09 -3.60
C LYS A 27 -1.38 15.80 -4.92
N GLU A 28 -0.35 15.91 -5.75
CA GLU A 28 -0.55 16.53 -7.05
C GLU A 28 -1.32 15.64 -8.00
N LEU A 29 -1.03 14.36 -7.95
CA LEU A 29 -1.64 13.43 -8.88
C LEU A 29 -3.13 13.24 -8.66
N ILE A 30 -3.58 13.36 -7.42
CA ILE A 30 -5.00 13.11 -7.15
C ILE A 30 -5.88 14.34 -7.35
N LYS A 31 -5.29 15.46 -7.69
CA LYS A 31 -6.09 16.62 -8.01
C LYS A 31 -6.98 16.28 -9.20
N ASP A 32 -8.20 16.74 -9.14
CA ASP A 32 -9.15 16.50 -10.21
C ASP A 32 -9.56 15.05 -10.37
N THR A 33 -9.27 14.25 -9.37
CA THR A 33 -9.78 12.89 -9.33
C THR A 33 -10.85 12.84 -8.26
N GLY A 34 -11.36 11.67 -8.00
CA GLY A 34 -12.38 11.52 -6.96
C GLY A 34 -11.81 11.41 -5.57
N PHE A 35 -10.50 11.35 -5.43
CA PHE A 35 -9.88 11.20 -4.12
C PHE A 35 -9.81 12.54 -3.42
N THR A 36 -10.18 12.56 -2.16
CA THR A 36 -10.20 13.79 -1.39
C THR A 36 -8.99 13.97 -0.51
N SER A 37 -8.18 12.93 -0.32
CA SER A 37 -7.00 13.03 0.50
C SER A 37 -5.98 12.00 0.06
N VAL A 38 -4.73 12.23 0.45
CA VAL A 38 -3.66 11.28 0.18
C VAL A 38 -3.96 9.97 0.88
N SER A 39 -4.47 10.04 2.10
CA SER A 39 -4.81 8.82 2.84
C SER A 39 -5.81 7.96 2.09
N GLN A 40 -6.80 8.59 1.51
CA GLN A 40 -7.82 7.86 0.77
C GLN A 40 -7.21 7.17 -0.45
N PHE A 41 -6.35 7.89 -1.15
CA PHE A 41 -5.69 7.33 -2.31
C PHE A 41 -4.80 6.15 -1.92
N VAL A 42 -4.01 6.33 -0.87
CA VAL A 42 -3.09 5.28 -0.43
C VAL A 42 -3.86 4.04 0.00
N THR A 43 -4.93 4.24 0.74
CA THR A 43 -5.75 3.13 1.17
C THR A 43 -6.28 2.35 -0.03
N TYR A 44 -6.76 3.07 -1.02
CA TYR A 44 -7.28 2.42 -2.21
C TYR A 44 -6.20 1.60 -2.92
N VAL A 45 -5.05 2.22 -3.12
CA VAL A 45 -3.97 1.54 -3.83
C VAL A 45 -3.50 0.31 -3.06
N LEU A 46 -3.34 0.45 -1.75
CA LEU A 46 -2.88 -0.67 -0.96
C LEU A 46 -3.89 -1.82 -0.97
N ARG A 47 -5.16 -1.49 -0.93
CA ARG A 47 -6.18 -2.55 -1.02
C ARG A 47 -6.06 -3.31 -2.32
N GLU A 48 -5.85 -2.58 -3.40
CA GLU A 48 -5.73 -3.23 -4.70
C GLU A 48 -4.50 -4.13 -4.75
N VAL A 49 -3.38 -3.63 -4.24
CA VAL A 49 -2.15 -4.42 -4.27
C VAL A 49 -2.30 -5.65 -3.39
N VAL A 50 -2.82 -5.46 -2.19
CA VAL A 50 -2.96 -6.58 -1.27
C VAL A 50 -3.91 -7.63 -1.82
N SER A 51 -5.02 -7.19 -2.39
CA SER A 51 -5.97 -8.13 -2.99
C SER A 51 -5.34 -8.93 -4.09
N SER A 52 -4.55 -8.26 -4.93
CA SER A 52 -3.88 -8.96 -6.02
C SER A 52 -2.89 -9.99 -5.50
N MET A 53 -2.14 -9.62 -4.48
CA MET A 53 -1.16 -10.52 -3.93
C MET A 53 -1.82 -11.72 -3.27
N GLU A 54 -2.91 -11.47 -2.57
CA GLU A 54 -3.63 -12.55 -1.91
C GLU A 54 -4.23 -13.52 -2.92
N ALA A 55 -4.76 -12.97 -3.99
CA ALA A 55 -5.34 -13.81 -5.03
C ALA A 55 -4.26 -14.68 -5.66
N GLU A 56 -3.11 -14.11 -5.92
CA GLU A 56 -2.01 -14.84 -6.48
C GLU A 56 -1.57 -15.97 -5.56
N LYS A 57 -1.51 -15.66 -4.29
CA LYS A 57 -1.08 -16.64 -3.32
C LYS A 57 -2.07 -17.81 -3.25
N LEU A 58 -3.35 -17.49 -3.30
CA LEU A 58 -4.36 -18.52 -3.26
C LEU A 58 -4.30 -19.42 -4.47
N GLU A 59 -4.00 -18.83 -5.61
CA GLU A 59 -3.98 -19.60 -6.85
C GLU A 59 -2.83 -20.55 -6.95
N SER A 60 -1.64 -20.10 -6.62
CA SER A 60 -0.47 -20.90 -6.83
C SER A 60 0.05 -21.52 -5.56
N GLU A 61 -0.49 -21.14 -4.44
CA GLU A 61 -0.02 -21.67 -3.17
C GLU A 61 1.38 -21.29 -2.84
N VAL A 62 2.22 -21.16 -3.84
CA VAL A 62 3.62 -20.81 -3.63
C VAL A 62 3.96 -19.73 -4.62
N ILE A 63 4.36 -18.59 -4.11
CA ILE A 63 4.84 -17.53 -4.97
C ILE A 63 6.27 -17.84 -5.31
N SER A 64 6.57 -17.91 -6.59
CA SER A 64 7.92 -18.22 -7.02
C SER A 64 8.87 -17.09 -6.62
N GLU A 65 10.16 -17.45 -6.56
CA GLU A 65 11.17 -16.48 -6.23
C GLU A 65 11.14 -15.31 -7.22
N GLU A 66 10.90 -15.65 -8.46
CA GLU A 66 10.85 -14.64 -9.49
C GLU A 66 9.68 -13.69 -9.31
N ASP A 67 8.53 -14.23 -8.97
CA ASP A 67 7.34 -13.42 -8.75
C ASP A 67 7.54 -12.52 -7.55
N ARG A 68 8.14 -13.06 -6.49
CA ARG A 68 8.40 -12.27 -5.31
C ARG A 68 9.32 -11.10 -5.62
N ARG A 69 10.36 -11.38 -6.39
CA ARG A 69 11.29 -10.33 -6.77
C ARG A 69 10.61 -9.25 -7.58
N ARG A 70 9.74 -9.66 -8.46
CA ARG A 70 9.02 -8.71 -9.30
C ARG A 70 8.12 -7.81 -8.48
N ILE A 71 7.45 -8.37 -7.49
CA ILE A 71 6.60 -7.60 -6.61
C ILE A 71 7.41 -6.59 -5.81
N ILE A 72 8.52 -7.04 -5.25
CA ILE A 72 9.37 -6.17 -4.47
C ILE A 72 9.92 -5.04 -5.33
N GLU A 73 10.31 -5.37 -6.54
CA GLU A 73 10.81 -4.36 -7.46
C GLU A 73 9.77 -3.31 -7.77
N LYS A 74 8.55 -3.76 -7.96
CA LYS A 74 7.48 -2.84 -8.26
C LYS A 74 7.22 -1.93 -7.07
N LEU A 75 7.23 -2.48 -5.87
CA LEU A 75 7.02 -1.68 -4.69
C LEU A 75 8.13 -0.66 -4.49
N LYS A 76 9.36 -1.05 -4.79
CA LYS A 76 10.47 -0.12 -4.72
C LYS A 76 10.30 1.02 -5.71
N ARG A 77 9.91 0.67 -6.91
CA ARG A 77 9.74 1.66 -7.96
C ARG A 77 8.66 2.66 -7.60
N LEU A 78 7.65 2.20 -6.89
CA LEU A 78 6.56 3.06 -6.46
C LEU A 78 6.88 3.82 -5.18
N GLY A 79 8.02 3.51 -4.57
CA GLY A 79 8.44 4.27 -3.40
C GLY A 79 7.98 3.69 -2.08
N TYR A 80 7.56 2.44 -2.05
CA TYR A 80 7.09 1.83 -0.82
C TYR A 80 8.19 1.15 -0.02
N LEU A 81 9.31 0.86 -0.64
CA LEU A 81 10.41 0.21 0.06
C LEU A 81 11.67 1.05 0.01
#